data_02685dfc9783dd4e20dc13145a7dce5d
#
_entry.id   02685dfc9783dd4e20dc13145a7dce5d
#
_cell.length_a   1.000
_cell.length_b   1.000
_cell.length_c   1.000
_cell.angle_alpha   90.00
_cell.angle_beta   90.00
_cell.angle_gamma   90.00
#
_symmetry.space_group_name_H-M   'P 1'
#
loop_
_entity.id
_entity.type
_entity.pdbx_description
1 polymer ?
#
loop_
_entity_poly.entity_id
_entity_poly.type
_entity_poly.pdbx_seq_one_letter_code
_entity_poly.pdbx_strand_id
1 'polypeptide(L)'
;RRVLFRSVDPMALKKDCLKKLPGRLKATFFNTLHTLPITIACMTAATLTANALFHLSGNAINVSIIYILAILLHAQYTKCYSAGIIASIYSVFWVNYAYTYPYMTLNFTLSGYPLTFVGMTFISCFTSSICIMLSKQSAQIQEKDRMLMQAEKETMRANLLRAMSHDLRTPLTTIIGSSATYLEQENEMSPEEKRKLIHNIEEDAQWLLNMVENLLSVTRIQDDQGISSVNKTDESLEEVISEAVQRFHKRFPDISVKVSVPDAFIMVPMDAMLIEQVINNLLENAHFHSGSEKPIELKVRTEKESLYITIKDYGKGIDPKRLPTLFDGGGVNTNESGDSHKGMGIGLSICKTIINAHGGTIQAANHADGAMFTFTLPDWKEY
;
A
#
# COMPACT_ATOMS: atom_id res chain seq x y z
N ARG A 1 -37.25 10.47 68.71
CA ARG A 1 -36.15 10.17 67.79
C ARG A 1 -36.73 9.42 66.57
N ARG A 2 -36.90 10.12 65.43
CA ARG A 2 -37.27 9.54 64.15
C ARG A 2 -35.98 9.05 63.49
N VAL A 3 -35.82 7.76 63.29
CA VAL A 3 -34.75 7.18 62.50
C VAL A 3 -35.17 7.30 61.04
N LEU A 4 -34.48 8.17 60.30
CA LEU A 4 -34.61 8.34 58.83
C LEU A 4 -33.92 7.12 58.16
N PHE A 5 -34.71 6.17 57.63
CA PHE A 5 -34.22 5.22 56.66
C PHE A 5 -33.86 5.96 55.35
N ARG A 6 -32.61 6.21 55.16
CA ARG A 6 -32.08 6.64 53.85
C ARG A 6 -32.14 5.42 52.93
N SER A 7 -33.04 5.43 51.95
CA SER A 7 -33.06 4.48 50.86
C SER A 7 -31.76 4.63 50.07
N VAL A 8 -30.89 3.65 50.22
CA VAL A 8 -29.65 3.56 49.45
C VAL A 8 -30.02 3.17 48.03
N ASP A 9 -29.79 4.07 47.10
CA ASP A 9 -30.04 3.87 45.66
C ASP A 9 -29.23 2.65 45.14
N PRO A 10 -29.86 1.57 44.66
CA PRO A 10 -29.15 0.36 44.17
C PRO A 10 -28.22 0.62 43.02
N MET A 11 -28.42 1.70 42.26
CA MET A 11 -27.52 2.10 41.15
C MET A 11 -26.22 2.74 41.64
N ALA A 12 -26.23 3.43 42.79
CA ALA A 12 -25.03 4.05 43.36
C ALA A 12 -24.07 2.98 43.92
N LEU A 13 -24.60 1.92 44.55
CA LEU A 13 -23.81 0.77 45.04
C LEU A 13 -23.14 -0.02 43.89
N LYS A 14 -23.79 -0.15 42.73
CA LYS A 14 -23.20 -0.79 41.55
C LYS A 14 -22.04 -0.01 40.96
N LYS A 15 -22.10 1.33 40.95
CA LYS A 15 -21.03 2.19 40.45
C LYS A 15 -19.79 2.20 41.32
N ASP A 16 -19.95 2.10 42.65
CA ASP A 16 -18.83 2.11 43.58
C ASP A 16 -18.13 0.74 43.66
N CYS A 17 -18.85 -0.38 43.50
CA CYS A 17 -18.25 -1.71 43.42
C CYS A 17 -17.39 -1.86 42.13
N LEU A 18 -17.83 -1.31 41.01
CA LEU A 18 -17.09 -1.33 39.75
C LEU A 18 -15.82 -0.46 39.76
N LYS A 19 -15.78 0.59 40.60
CA LYS A 19 -14.57 1.43 40.74
C LYS A 19 -13.43 0.75 41.48
N LYS A 20 -13.72 -0.23 42.32
CA LYS A 20 -12.72 -0.95 43.17
C LYS A 20 -12.11 -2.20 42.52
N LEU A 21 -12.57 -2.61 41.32
CA LEU A 21 -12.01 -3.77 40.64
C LEU A 21 -10.68 -3.41 39.94
N PRO A 22 -9.66 -4.31 39.97
CA PRO A 22 -8.41 -4.14 39.23
C PRO A 22 -8.68 -4.03 37.75
N GLY A 23 -7.89 -3.21 37.03
CA GLY A 23 -8.16 -2.83 35.64
C GLY A 23 -8.38 -3.99 34.65
N ARG A 24 -7.73 -5.15 34.90
CA ARG A 24 -7.94 -6.39 34.12
C ARG A 24 -9.33 -6.99 34.29
N LEU A 25 -9.89 -6.96 35.51
CA LEU A 25 -11.24 -7.45 35.79
C LEU A 25 -12.34 -6.53 35.23
N LYS A 26 -12.07 -5.21 35.19
CA LYS A 26 -12.96 -4.25 34.49
C LYS A 26 -13.04 -4.50 33.02
N ALA A 27 -11.90 -4.73 32.36
CA ALA A 27 -11.84 -4.98 30.92
C ALA A 27 -12.56 -6.29 30.54
N THR A 28 -12.35 -7.36 31.33
CA THR A 28 -13.08 -8.64 31.15
C THR A 28 -14.58 -8.50 31.35
N PHE A 29 -15.00 -7.78 32.37
CA PHE A 29 -16.43 -7.55 32.65
C PHE A 29 -17.11 -6.75 31.54
N PHE A 30 -16.45 -5.69 31.04
CA PHE A 30 -16.97 -4.87 29.93
C PHE A 30 -17.04 -5.66 28.61
N ASN A 31 -16.01 -6.46 28.31
CA ASN A 31 -16.01 -7.36 27.14
C ASN A 31 -17.11 -8.43 27.24
N THR A 32 -17.31 -9.01 28.44
CA THR A 32 -18.39 -9.99 28.65
C THR A 32 -19.77 -9.36 28.44
N LEU A 33 -19.98 -8.14 28.95
CA LEU A 33 -21.25 -7.45 28.79
C LEU A 33 -21.55 -7.11 27.31
N HIS A 34 -20.52 -6.73 26.56
CA HIS A 34 -20.65 -6.43 25.14
C HIS A 34 -20.89 -7.68 24.28
N THR A 35 -20.35 -8.84 24.68
CA THR A 35 -20.54 -10.12 23.96
C THR A 35 -21.81 -10.87 24.40
N LEU A 36 -22.48 -10.46 25.48
CA LEU A 36 -23.66 -11.11 26.02
C LEU A 36 -24.82 -11.25 25.02
N PRO A 37 -25.18 -10.22 24.21
CA PRO A 37 -26.23 -10.36 23.20
C PRO A 37 -25.89 -11.41 22.15
N ILE A 38 -24.63 -11.48 21.72
CA ILE A 38 -24.15 -12.45 20.74
C ILE A 38 -24.20 -13.87 21.33
N THR A 39 -23.83 -14.00 22.61
CA THR A 39 -23.90 -15.27 23.34
C THR A 39 -25.35 -15.77 23.42
N ILE A 40 -26.28 -14.90 23.78
CA ILE A 40 -27.70 -15.23 23.85
C ILE A 40 -28.22 -15.63 22.46
N ALA A 41 -27.95 -14.86 21.42
CA ALA A 41 -28.39 -15.16 20.07
C ALA A 41 -27.83 -16.51 19.54
N CYS A 42 -26.55 -16.78 19.80
CA CYS A 42 -25.91 -18.03 19.41
C CYS A 42 -26.50 -19.22 20.15
N MET A 43 -26.71 -19.11 21.47
CA MET A 43 -27.26 -20.20 22.28
C MET A 43 -28.75 -20.44 21.99
N THR A 44 -29.55 -19.41 21.70
CA THR A 44 -30.95 -19.60 21.27
C THR A 44 -31.03 -20.28 19.91
N ALA A 45 -30.19 -19.91 18.94
CA ALA A 45 -30.12 -20.58 17.66
C ALA A 45 -29.70 -22.06 17.81
N ALA A 46 -28.69 -22.34 18.65
CA ALA A 46 -28.29 -23.71 18.97
C ALA A 46 -29.41 -24.53 19.61
N THR A 47 -30.19 -23.91 20.50
CA THR A 47 -31.32 -24.58 21.17
C THR A 47 -32.46 -24.90 20.18
N LEU A 48 -32.77 -23.99 19.27
CA LEU A 48 -33.78 -24.22 18.23
C LEU A 48 -33.38 -25.36 17.28
N THR A 49 -32.12 -25.35 16.82
CA THR A 49 -31.57 -26.41 15.95
C THR A 49 -31.51 -27.76 16.65
N ALA A 50 -31.07 -27.76 17.93
CA ALA A 50 -31.04 -28.97 18.76
C ALA A 50 -32.42 -29.58 19.00
N ASN A 51 -33.41 -28.72 19.27
CA ASN A 51 -34.81 -29.16 19.45
C ASN A 51 -35.37 -29.78 18.16
N ALA A 52 -35.17 -29.14 17.00
CA ALA A 52 -35.60 -29.66 15.71
C ALA A 52 -34.93 -31.03 15.42
N LEU A 53 -33.63 -31.16 15.67
CA LEU A 53 -32.90 -32.42 15.43
C LEU A 53 -33.34 -33.53 16.40
N PHE A 54 -33.61 -33.21 17.67
CA PHE A 54 -34.09 -34.15 18.67
C PHE A 54 -35.45 -34.73 18.28
N HIS A 55 -36.37 -33.89 17.81
CA HIS A 55 -37.67 -34.34 17.30
C HIS A 55 -37.55 -35.24 16.08
N LEU A 56 -36.54 -35.06 15.24
CA LEU A 56 -36.32 -35.88 14.04
C LEU A 56 -35.57 -37.20 14.36
N SER A 57 -34.62 -37.20 15.24
CA SER A 57 -33.70 -38.34 15.47
C SER A 57 -33.93 -39.10 16.79
N GLY A 58 -34.61 -38.51 17.75
CA GLY A 58 -34.82 -39.09 19.06
C GLY A 58 -33.52 -39.31 19.90
N ASN A 59 -32.36 -38.86 19.42
CA ASN A 59 -31.06 -39.20 20.03
C ASN A 59 -30.41 -37.98 20.67
N ALA A 60 -30.23 -38.04 21.99
CA ALA A 60 -29.59 -37.00 22.81
C ALA A 60 -28.11 -36.75 22.50
N ILE A 61 -27.38 -37.74 21.92
CA ILE A 61 -25.96 -37.59 21.56
C ILE A 61 -25.81 -36.52 20.47
N ASN A 62 -26.69 -36.53 19.47
CA ASN A 62 -26.69 -35.57 18.38
C ASN A 62 -26.89 -34.12 18.86
N VAL A 63 -27.67 -33.93 19.91
CA VAL A 63 -27.93 -32.64 20.55
C VAL A 63 -26.64 -32.09 21.18
N SER A 64 -25.88 -32.93 21.86
CA SER A 64 -24.61 -32.51 22.47
C SER A 64 -23.60 -32.02 21.47
N ILE A 65 -23.55 -32.66 20.28
CA ILE A 65 -22.66 -32.24 19.18
C ILE A 65 -23.02 -30.82 18.69
N ILE A 66 -24.33 -30.49 18.57
CA ILE A 66 -24.76 -29.14 18.17
C ILE A 66 -24.26 -28.08 19.15
N TYR A 67 -24.39 -28.33 20.46
CA TYR A 67 -23.91 -27.38 21.45
C TYR A 67 -22.39 -27.23 21.45
N ILE A 68 -21.63 -28.33 21.23
CA ILE A 68 -20.18 -28.25 21.05
C ILE A 68 -19.82 -27.36 19.84
N LEU A 69 -20.49 -27.60 18.71
CA LEU A 69 -20.27 -26.80 17.49
C LEU A 69 -20.62 -25.31 17.73
N ALA A 70 -21.74 -25.04 18.40
CA ALA A 70 -22.15 -23.68 18.74
C ALA A 70 -21.14 -22.98 19.65
N ILE A 71 -20.57 -23.70 20.64
CA ILE A 71 -19.51 -23.18 21.54
C ILE A 71 -18.26 -22.86 20.73
N LEU A 72 -17.84 -23.72 19.78
CA LEU A 72 -16.69 -23.48 18.92
C LEU A 72 -16.87 -22.23 18.08
N LEU A 73 -18.01 -22.10 17.39
CA LEU A 73 -18.32 -20.92 16.56
C LEU A 73 -18.42 -19.64 17.41
N HIS A 74 -19.07 -19.73 18.57
CA HIS A 74 -19.18 -18.62 19.50
C HIS A 74 -17.80 -18.15 19.99
N ALA A 75 -16.90 -19.08 20.38
CA ALA A 75 -15.55 -18.77 20.83
C ALA A 75 -14.72 -18.09 19.75
N GLN A 76 -14.86 -18.55 18.49
CA GLN A 76 -14.18 -17.95 17.33
C GLN A 76 -14.63 -16.49 17.11
N TYR A 77 -15.92 -16.20 17.30
CA TYR A 77 -16.48 -14.87 17.03
C TYR A 77 -16.21 -13.89 18.18
N THR A 78 -16.42 -14.31 19.43
CA THR A 78 -16.33 -13.43 20.60
C THR A 78 -14.91 -13.23 21.14
N LYS A 79 -14.03 -14.21 20.93
CA LYS A 79 -12.63 -14.22 21.43
C LYS A 79 -12.55 -13.89 22.93
N CYS A 80 -13.56 -14.30 23.73
CA CYS A 80 -13.72 -13.95 25.13
C CYS A 80 -13.91 -15.21 25.99
N TYR A 81 -13.01 -15.44 26.97
CA TYR A 81 -13.07 -16.61 27.83
C TYR A 81 -14.36 -16.67 28.66
N SER A 82 -14.76 -15.56 29.28
CA SER A 82 -15.94 -15.51 30.15
C SER A 82 -17.23 -15.80 29.38
N ALA A 83 -17.35 -15.31 28.17
CA ALA A 83 -18.51 -15.62 27.31
C ALA A 83 -18.55 -17.11 26.92
N GLY A 84 -17.39 -17.71 26.60
CA GLY A 84 -17.27 -19.14 26.34
C GLY A 84 -17.66 -20.02 27.54
N ILE A 85 -17.24 -19.64 28.76
CA ILE A 85 -17.62 -20.37 30.01
C ILE A 85 -19.14 -20.28 30.23
N ILE A 86 -19.74 -19.10 30.06
CA ILE A 86 -21.18 -18.92 30.22
C ILE A 86 -21.93 -19.78 29.18
N ALA A 87 -21.49 -19.79 27.93
CA ALA A 87 -22.08 -20.62 26.89
C ALA A 87 -21.98 -22.12 27.20
N SER A 88 -20.84 -22.59 27.74
CA SER A 88 -20.66 -24.00 28.09
C SER A 88 -21.54 -24.40 29.30
N ILE A 89 -21.63 -23.56 30.32
CA ILE A 89 -22.52 -23.80 31.48
C ILE A 89 -23.98 -23.88 31.00
N TYR A 90 -24.41 -22.93 30.18
CA TYR A 90 -25.76 -22.96 29.59
C TYR A 90 -26.01 -24.26 28.85
N SER A 91 -25.09 -24.64 27.95
CA SER A 91 -25.23 -25.83 27.12
C SER A 91 -25.36 -27.11 27.92
N VAL A 92 -24.52 -27.30 28.95
CA VAL A 92 -24.57 -28.48 29.81
C VAL A 92 -25.85 -28.53 30.61
N PHE A 93 -26.27 -27.40 31.17
CA PHE A 93 -27.49 -27.29 31.95
C PHE A 93 -28.71 -27.63 31.11
N TRP A 94 -28.78 -27.05 29.87
CA TRP A 94 -29.91 -27.25 28.98
C TRP A 94 -29.98 -28.67 28.41
N VAL A 95 -28.85 -29.27 28.02
CA VAL A 95 -28.79 -30.68 27.58
C VAL A 95 -29.26 -31.62 28.67
N ASN A 96 -28.83 -31.42 29.93
CA ASN A 96 -29.26 -32.22 31.05
C ASN A 96 -30.77 -32.09 31.33
N TYR A 97 -31.31 -30.88 31.34
CA TYR A 97 -32.69 -30.58 31.65
C TYR A 97 -33.66 -31.02 30.55
N ALA A 98 -33.39 -30.72 29.32
CA ALA A 98 -34.38 -30.86 28.24
C ALA A 98 -34.29 -32.18 27.45
N TYR A 99 -33.11 -32.77 27.33
CA TYR A 99 -32.85 -33.89 26.43
C TYR A 99 -32.44 -35.21 27.10
N THR A 100 -32.37 -35.22 28.45
CA THR A 100 -31.99 -36.43 29.18
C THR A 100 -33.09 -36.94 30.04
N TYR A 101 -33.27 -38.28 30.05
CA TYR A 101 -34.28 -38.97 30.89
C TYR A 101 -33.84 -39.00 32.37
N PRO A 102 -34.74 -38.71 33.34
CA PRO A 102 -36.11 -38.23 33.18
C PRO A 102 -36.12 -36.74 32.73
N TYR A 103 -36.87 -36.44 31.67
CA TYR A 103 -36.98 -35.11 31.07
C TYR A 103 -37.52 -34.08 32.09
N MET A 104 -37.13 -32.81 31.91
CA MET A 104 -37.54 -31.67 32.74
C MET A 104 -37.11 -31.77 34.19
N THR A 105 -36.12 -32.62 34.50
CA THR A 105 -35.51 -32.73 35.84
C THR A 105 -33.98 -32.62 35.74
N LEU A 106 -33.38 -31.95 36.71
CA LEU A 106 -31.93 -31.88 36.79
C LEU A 106 -31.41 -33.09 37.54
N ASN A 107 -30.71 -33.97 36.85
CA ASN A 107 -30.11 -35.15 37.47
C ASN A 107 -28.60 -35.19 37.24
N PHE A 108 -27.82 -34.91 38.25
CA PHE A 108 -26.37 -34.93 38.22
C PHE A 108 -25.75 -36.26 38.73
N THR A 109 -26.60 -37.22 39.10
CA THR A 109 -26.13 -38.50 39.69
C THR A 109 -25.86 -39.58 38.63
N LEU A 110 -26.28 -39.39 37.37
CA LEU A 110 -26.01 -40.33 36.30
C LEU A 110 -24.52 -40.27 35.86
N SER A 111 -23.91 -41.42 35.74
CA SER A 111 -22.47 -41.64 35.49
C SER A 111 -21.93 -41.12 34.13
N GLY A 112 -22.37 -40.05 33.61
CA GLY A 112 -21.84 -39.48 32.37
C GLY A 112 -21.83 -37.94 32.37
N TYR A 113 -22.68 -37.31 33.15
CA TYR A 113 -22.86 -35.86 33.14
C TYR A 113 -21.67 -35.07 33.68
N PRO A 114 -20.96 -35.48 34.77
CA PRO A 114 -19.76 -34.79 35.19
C PRO A 114 -18.68 -34.76 34.11
N LEU A 115 -18.54 -35.85 33.35
CA LEU A 115 -17.56 -35.96 32.28
C LEU A 115 -17.92 -35.04 31.09
N THR A 116 -19.20 -34.97 30.67
CA THR A 116 -19.65 -34.06 29.61
C THR A 116 -19.49 -32.60 30.03
N PHE A 117 -19.77 -32.24 31.27
CA PHE A 117 -19.55 -30.90 31.79
C PHE A 117 -18.07 -30.49 31.73
N VAL A 118 -17.20 -31.33 32.26
CA VAL A 118 -15.76 -31.10 32.23
C VAL A 118 -15.27 -31.00 30.76
N GLY A 119 -15.70 -31.92 29.89
CA GLY A 119 -15.34 -31.93 28.47
C GLY A 119 -15.76 -30.66 27.72
N MET A 120 -17.03 -30.26 27.87
CA MET A 120 -17.54 -29.04 27.20
C MET A 120 -16.84 -27.77 27.71
N THR A 121 -16.61 -27.69 29.04
CA THR A 121 -15.90 -26.55 29.63
C THR A 121 -14.45 -26.50 29.16
N PHE A 122 -13.78 -27.66 29.14
CA PHE A 122 -12.40 -27.78 28.63
C PHE A 122 -12.31 -27.36 27.16
N ILE A 123 -13.21 -27.87 26.28
CA ILE A 123 -13.24 -27.51 24.85
C ILE A 123 -13.46 -26.01 24.72
N SER A 124 -14.38 -25.42 25.46
CA SER A 124 -14.64 -23.97 25.41
C SER A 124 -13.42 -23.14 25.82
N CYS A 125 -12.78 -23.47 26.95
CA CYS A 125 -11.60 -22.78 27.45
C CYS A 125 -10.40 -22.92 26.46
N PHE A 126 -10.19 -24.14 25.94
CA PHE A 126 -9.11 -24.45 25.02
C PHE A 126 -9.27 -23.70 23.70
N THR A 127 -10.48 -23.75 23.11
CA THR A 127 -10.78 -23.03 21.87
C THR A 127 -10.64 -21.52 22.05
N SER A 128 -11.19 -20.96 23.13
CA SER A 128 -11.06 -19.54 23.42
C SER A 128 -9.58 -19.13 23.59
N SER A 129 -8.77 -19.98 24.22
CA SER A 129 -7.33 -19.77 24.38
C SER A 129 -6.62 -19.70 23.03
N ILE A 130 -6.88 -20.67 22.14
CA ILE A 130 -6.29 -20.71 20.82
C ILE A 130 -6.72 -19.48 19.99
N CYS A 131 -8.01 -19.14 19.99
CA CYS A 131 -8.53 -17.99 19.26
C CYS A 131 -7.88 -16.65 19.70
N ILE A 132 -7.70 -16.48 21.01
CA ILE A 132 -7.05 -15.28 21.56
C ILE A 132 -5.57 -15.27 21.19
N MET A 133 -4.88 -16.42 21.26
CA MET A 133 -3.48 -16.54 20.88
C MET A 133 -3.27 -16.22 19.41
N LEU A 134 -4.06 -16.81 18.51
CA LEU A 134 -4.00 -16.55 17.06
C LEU A 134 -4.30 -15.09 16.73
N SER A 135 -5.30 -14.49 17.40
CA SER A 135 -5.61 -13.07 17.21
C SER A 135 -4.46 -12.15 17.62
N LYS A 136 -3.77 -12.47 18.72
CA LYS A 136 -2.57 -11.70 19.14
C LYS A 136 -1.41 -11.87 18.16
N GLN A 137 -1.16 -13.09 17.69
CA GLN A 137 -0.13 -13.36 16.70
C GLN A 137 -0.41 -12.61 15.40
N SER A 138 -1.65 -12.66 14.91
CA SER A 138 -2.06 -11.92 13.71
C SER A 138 -1.83 -10.40 13.87
N ALA A 139 -2.20 -9.82 15.00
CA ALA A 139 -1.97 -8.41 15.28
C ALA A 139 -0.47 -8.06 15.37
N GLN A 140 0.35 -8.95 15.94
CA GLN A 140 1.81 -8.76 16.00
C GLN A 140 2.46 -8.87 14.62
N ILE A 141 1.97 -9.78 13.75
CA ILE A 141 2.46 -9.89 12.38
C ILE A 141 2.12 -8.62 11.61
N GLN A 142 0.88 -8.14 11.67
CA GLN A 142 0.49 -6.89 11.02
C GLN A 142 1.31 -5.68 11.48
N GLU A 143 1.62 -5.60 12.78
CA GLU A 143 2.46 -4.52 13.30
C GLU A 143 3.91 -4.62 12.81
N LYS A 144 4.47 -5.84 12.77
CA LYS A 144 5.80 -6.07 12.21
C LYS A 144 5.87 -5.72 10.71
N ASP A 145 4.87 -6.14 9.94
CA ASP A 145 4.80 -5.83 8.51
C ASP A 145 4.72 -4.32 8.28
N ARG A 146 3.94 -3.62 9.11
CA ARG A 146 3.86 -2.17 9.07
C ARG A 146 5.20 -1.50 9.39
N MET A 147 5.90 -1.97 10.43
CA MET A 147 7.22 -1.46 10.79
C MET A 147 8.27 -1.74 9.72
N LEU A 148 8.23 -2.93 9.10
CA LEU A 148 9.11 -3.27 7.98
C LEU A 148 8.88 -2.35 6.78
N MET A 149 7.63 -2.14 6.36
CA MET A 149 7.30 -1.21 5.29
C MET A 149 7.76 0.22 5.59
N GLN A 150 7.63 0.68 6.83
CA GLN A 150 8.13 1.99 7.24
C GLN A 150 9.66 2.06 7.18
N ALA A 151 10.35 1.04 7.67
CA ALA A 151 11.81 0.98 7.61
C ALA A 151 12.35 0.91 6.18
N GLU A 152 11.70 0.16 5.30
CA GLU A 152 12.04 0.11 3.87
C GLU A 152 11.82 1.48 3.21
N LYS A 153 10.71 2.15 3.51
CA LYS A 153 10.41 3.51 3.01
C LYS A 153 11.50 4.51 3.46
N GLU A 154 11.87 4.49 4.74
CA GLU A 154 12.93 5.37 5.26
C GLU A 154 14.30 5.05 4.65
N THR A 155 14.63 3.78 4.47
CA THR A 155 15.87 3.35 3.82
C THR A 155 15.92 3.81 2.37
N MET A 156 14.81 3.63 1.63
CA MET A 156 14.70 4.10 0.25
C MET A 156 14.85 5.62 0.17
N ARG A 157 14.19 6.37 1.07
CA ARG A 157 14.30 7.83 1.15
C ARG A 157 15.74 8.27 1.44
N ALA A 158 16.42 7.62 2.40
CA ALA A 158 17.81 7.92 2.73
C ALA A 158 18.76 7.63 1.56
N ASN A 159 18.55 6.53 0.84
CA ASN A 159 19.34 6.17 -0.33
C ASN A 159 19.11 7.15 -1.49
N LEU A 160 17.87 7.56 -1.73
CA LEU A 160 17.54 8.59 -2.72
C LEU A 160 18.24 9.91 -2.39
N LEU A 161 18.13 10.40 -1.14
CA LEU A 161 18.78 11.65 -0.72
C LEU A 161 20.30 11.58 -0.81
N ARG A 162 20.92 10.42 -0.51
CA ARG A 162 22.36 10.23 -0.63
C ARG A 162 22.81 10.23 -2.09
N ALA A 163 22.11 9.50 -2.97
CA ALA A 163 22.38 9.51 -4.40
C ALA A 163 22.24 10.93 -4.96
N MET A 164 21.14 11.61 -4.65
CA MET A 164 20.90 13.00 -5.06
C MET A 164 21.97 13.97 -4.59
N SER A 165 22.45 13.84 -3.33
CA SER A 165 23.50 14.71 -2.80
C SER A 165 24.82 14.53 -3.52
N HIS A 166 25.16 13.30 -3.89
CA HIS A 166 26.34 13.00 -4.70
C HIS A 166 26.21 13.63 -6.08
N ASP A 167 25.09 13.46 -6.69
CA ASP A 167 24.83 13.82 -8.09
C ASP A 167 24.62 15.33 -8.28
N LEU A 168 24.10 16.03 -7.27
CA LEU A 168 24.07 17.50 -7.23
C LEU A 168 25.48 18.11 -7.07
N ARG A 169 26.38 17.44 -6.36
CA ARG A 169 27.74 17.96 -6.11
C ARG A 169 28.57 18.05 -7.37
N THR A 170 28.46 17.08 -8.28
CA THR A 170 29.27 17.02 -9.50
C THR A 170 29.06 18.25 -10.41
N PRO A 171 27.86 18.57 -10.91
CA PRO A 171 27.65 19.74 -11.75
C PRO A 171 27.90 21.05 -11.01
N LEU A 172 27.58 21.10 -9.70
CA LEU A 172 27.89 22.28 -8.88
C LEU A 172 29.38 22.52 -8.80
N THR A 173 30.19 21.46 -8.67
CA THR A 173 31.67 21.58 -8.68
C THR A 173 32.18 22.02 -10.06
N THR A 174 31.58 21.53 -11.15
CA THR A 174 31.94 21.95 -12.51
C THR A 174 31.56 23.41 -12.76
N ILE A 175 30.39 23.88 -12.32
CA ILE A 175 29.98 25.28 -12.42
C ILE A 175 30.96 26.19 -11.66
N ILE A 176 31.29 25.82 -10.42
CA ILE A 176 32.23 26.59 -9.61
C ILE A 176 33.64 26.60 -10.24
N GLY A 177 34.13 25.45 -10.70
CA GLY A 177 35.42 25.32 -11.37
C GLY A 177 35.50 26.11 -12.68
N SER A 178 34.51 25.98 -13.52
CA SER A 178 34.43 26.74 -14.79
C SER A 178 34.34 28.25 -14.58
N SER A 179 33.59 28.67 -13.55
CA SER A 179 33.48 30.09 -13.16
C SER A 179 34.79 30.61 -12.61
N ALA A 180 35.49 29.85 -11.77
CA ALA A 180 36.80 30.23 -11.23
C ALA A 180 37.86 30.34 -12.36
N THR A 181 37.90 29.36 -13.25
CA THR A 181 38.80 29.35 -14.41
C THR A 181 38.54 30.57 -15.33
N TYR A 182 37.25 30.90 -15.54
CA TYR A 182 36.91 32.09 -16.33
C TYR A 182 37.42 33.38 -15.69
N LEU A 183 37.25 33.54 -14.37
CA LEU A 183 37.69 34.74 -13.64
C LEU A 183 39.21 34.86 -13.54
N GLU A 184 39.94 33.73 -13.40
CA GLU A 184 41.39 33.74 -13.26
C GLU A 184 42.13 33.94 -14.60
N GLN A 185 41.57 33.40 -15.69
CA GLN A 185 42.23 33.36 -16.99
C GLN A 185 41.49 34.18 -18.08
N GLU A 186 40.60 35.08 -17.70
CA GLU A 186 39.77 35.85 -18.63
C GLU A 186 40.60 36.54 -19.73
N ASN A 187 41.74 37.08 -19.35
CA ASN A 187 42.60 37.84 -20.32
C ASN A 187 43.48 36.94 -21.23
N GLU A 188 43.64 35.67 -20.87
CA GLU A 188 44.48 34.70 -21.56
C GLU A 188 43.70 33.79 -22.49
N MET A 189 42.38 33.69 -22.27
CA MET A 189 41.49 32.82 -23.04
C MET A 189 41.04 33.42 -24.36
N SER A 190 40.94 32.57 -25.37
CA SER A 190 40.29 32.89 -26.64
C SER A 190 38.77 33.08 -26.49
N PRO A 191 38.12 33.82 -27.39
CA PRO A 191 36.67 34.00 -27.37
C PRO A 191 35.87 32.65 -27.41
N GLU A 192 36.44 31.66 -28.08
CA GLU A 192 35.87 30.32 -28.20
C GLU A 192 35.90 29.54 -26.87
N GLU A 193 37.04 29.60 -26.15
CA GLU A 193 37.20 28.98 -24.82
C GLU A 193 36.26 29.62 -23.81
N LYS A 194 36.15 30.95 -23.79
CA LYS A 194 35.19 31.67 -22.95
C LYS A 194 33.75 31.21 -23.19
N ARG A 195 33.37 31.13 -24.47
CA ARG A 195 32.04 30.72 -24.86
C ARG A 195 31.74 29.28 -24.42
N LYS A 196 32.72 28.38 -24.56
CA LYS A 196 32.61 26.99 -24.14
C LYS A 196 32.42 26.86 -22.61
N LEU A 197 33.19 27.63 -21.81
CA LEU A 197 33.04 27.62 -20.35
C LEU A 197 31.66 28.12 -19.90
N ILE A 198 31.18 29.22 -20.49
CA ILE A 198 29.83 29.75 -20.16
C ILE A 198 28.74 28.77 -20.60
N HIS A 199 28.91 28.13 -21.72
CA HIS A 199 27.96 27.10 -22.19
C HIS A 199 27.91 25.91 -21.25
N ASN A 200 29.07 25.42 -20.78
CA ASN A 200 29.13 24.34 -19.78
C ASN A 200 28.44 24.73 -18.47
N ILE A 201 28.62 25.98 -18.01
CA ILE A 201 27.96 26.50 -16.80
C ILE A 201 26.45 26.52 -16.99
N GLU A 202 25.96 26.95 -18.16
CA GLU A 202 24.54 27.01 -18.49
C GLU A 202 23.92 25.62 -18.54
N GLU A 203 24.59 24.66 -19.20
CA GLU A 203 24.14 23.26 -19.28
C GLU A 203 24.04 22.61 -17.88
N ASP A 204 25.08 22.77 -17.04
CA ASP A 204 25.10 22.21 -15.69
C ASP A 204 24.05 22.86 -14.79
N ALA A 205 23.82 24.17 -14.92
CA ALA A 205 22.81 24.88 -14.16
C ALA A 205 21.39 24.43 -14.58
N GLN A 206 21.14 24.27 -15.88
CA GLN A 206 19.85 23.76 -16.40
C GLN A 206 19.61 22.33 -15.94
N TRP A 207 20.64 21.52 -15.93
CA TRP A 207 20.58 20.15 -15.42
C TRP A 207 20.21 20.11 -13.94
N LEU A 208 20.84 20.97 -13.10
CA LEU A 208 20.50 21.09 -11.67
C LEU A 208 19.03 21.49 -11.47
N LEU A 209 18.51 22.42 -12.26
CA LEU A 209 17.11 22.85 -12.19
C LEU A 209 16.17 21.69 -12.45
N ASN A 210 16.40 20.93 -13.51
CA ASN A 210 15.58 19.74 -13.81
C ASN A 210 15.65 18.69 -12.68
N MET A 211 16.79 18.52 -12.07
CA MET A 211 16.94 17.59 -10.96
C MET A 211 16.14 18.02 -9.73
N VAL A 212 16.11 19.32 -9.41
CA VAL A 212 15.29 19.87 -8.33
C VAL A 212 13.79 19.69 -8.64
N GLU A 213 13.34 19.95 -9.86
CA GLU A 213 11.94 19.70 -10.28
C GLU A 213 11.55 18.23 -10.12
N ASN A 214 12.43 17.33 -10.53
CA ASN A 214 12.26 15.88 -10.35
C ASN A 214 12.15 15.49 -8.86
N LEU A 215 12.96 16.09 -7.98
CA LEU A 215 12.91 15.84 -6.53
C LEU A 215 11.59 16.34 -5.91
N LEU A 216 11.14 17.54 -6.29
CA LEU A 216 9.87 18.11 -5.81
C LEU A 216 8.68 17.23 -6.20
N SER A 217 8.71 16.63 -7.37
CA SER A 217 7.65 15.72 -7.84
C SER A 217 7.57 14.44 -7.00
N VAL A 218 8.72 13.85 -6.65
CA VAL A 218 8.75 12.68 -5.75
C VAL A 218 8.22 13.03 -4.35
N THR A 219 8.55 14.21 -3.83
CA THR A 219 8.08 14.63 -2.51
C THR A 219 6.57 14.89 -2.47
N ARG A 220 5.96 15.35 -3.57
CA ARG A 220 4.49 15.51 -3.69
C ARG A 220 3.72 14.19 -3.64
N ILE A 221 4.31 13.10 -4.15
CA ILE A 221 3.69 11.77 -4.17
C ILE A 221 3.74 11.09 -2.79
N GLN A 222 4.66 11.50 -1.91
CA GLN A 222 4.88 10.90 -0.58
C GLN A 222 4.18 11.70 0.53
N ASP A 223 2.86 11.77 0.50
CA ASP A 223 2.11 12.42 1.59
C ASP A 223 2.14 11.57 2.88
N ASP A 224 2.01 12.23 4.05
CA ASP A 224 2.25 11.69 5.41
C ASP A 224 1.39 10.47 5.81
N GLN A 225 0.40 10.08 5.03
CA GLN A 225 -0.52 8.97 5.35
C GLN A 225 -0.16 7.63 4.69
N GLY A 226 0.96 7.53 3.95
CA GLY A 226 1.48 6.24 3.45
C GLY A 226 0.70 5.64 2.27
N ILE A 227 -0.32 6.29 1.79
CA ILE A 227 -1.01 5.98 0.54
C ILE A 227 -0.52 7.02 -0.46
N SER A 228 0.12 6.58 -1.55
CA SER A 228 0.52 7.44 -2.67
C SER A 228 -0.75 8.05 -3.28
N SER A 229 -1.24 9.15 -2.68
CA SER A 229 -2.42 9.85 -3.18
C SER A 229 -1.96 10.94 -4.13
N VAL A 230 -1.99 10.63 -5.40
CA VAL A 230 -1.89 11.64 -6.46
C VAL A 230 -3.27 12.30 -6.57
N ASN A 231 -3.30 13.62 -6.70
CA ASN A 231 -4.56 14.35 -6.92
C ASN A 231 -4.99 14.15 -8.38
N LYS A 232 -5.75 13.07 -8.64
CA LYS A 232 -6.22 12.73 -9.98
C LYS A 232 -7.46 13.54 -10.31
N THR A 233 -7.40 14.26 -11.43
CA THR A 233 -8.53 14.92 -12.08
C THR A 233 -8.74 14.28 -13.46
N ASP A 234 -9.98 14.28 -13.96
CA ASP A 234 -10.26 13.80 -15.33
C ASP A 234 -9.64 14.83 -16.31
N GLU A 235 -8.53 14.46 -16.94
CA GLU A 235 -7.75 15.34 -17.82
C GLU A 235 -7.73 14.82 -19.26
N SER A 236 -7.65 15.75 -20.22
CA SER A 236 -7.52 15.41 -21.64
C SER A 236 -6.12 14.87 -21.93
N LEU A 237 -6.04 13.63 -22.40
CA LEU A 237 -4.76 13.01 -22.75
C LEU A 237 -4.03 13.77 -23.87
N GLU A 238 -4.78 14.26 -24.87
CA GLU A 238 -4.21 14.99 -25.99
C GLU A 238 -3.56 16.30 -25.54
N GLU A 239 -4.18 17.03 -24.62
CA GLU A 239 -3.62 18.26 -24.08
C GLU A 239 -2.31 17.98 -23.34
N VAL A 240 -2.29 16.97 -22.46
CA VAL A 240 -1.09 16.59 -21.68
C VAL A 240 0.05 16.16 -22.62
N ILE A 241 -0.23 15.37 -23.66
CA ILE A 241 0.77 14.97 -24.64
C ILE A 241 1.26 16.18 -25.43
N SER A 242 0.35 17.07 -25.85
CA SER A 242 0.68 18.28 -26.62
C SER A 242 1.60 19.20 -25.81
N GLU A 243 1.29 19.44 -24.53
CA GLU A 243 2.10 20.27 -23.65
C GLU A 243 3.50 19.66 -23.43
N ALA A 244 3.57 18.35 -23.17
CA ALA A 244 4.84 17.64 -23.03
C ALA A 244 5.71 17.77 -24.29
N VAL A 245 5.13 17.52 -25.48
CA VAL A 245 5.86 17.62 -26.75
C VAL A 245 6.27 19.06 -27.07
N GLN A 246 5.43 20.05 -26.77
CA GLN A 246 5.79 21.46 -26.95
C GLN A 246 6.95 21.86 -26.02
N ARG A 247 6.93 21.41 -24.75
CA ARG A 247 7.99 21.66 -23.77
C ARG A 247 9.31 21.02 -24.23
N PHE A 248 9.25 19.79 -24.73
CA PHE A 248 10.39 19.08 -25.30
C PHE A 248 10.96 19.83 -26.53
N HIS A 249 10.11 20.23 -27.49
CA HIS A 249 10.51 20.97 -28.69
C HIS A 249 11.12 22.35 -28.39
N LYS A 250 10.63 23.02 -27.36
CA LYS A 250 11.19 24.30 -26.92
C LYS A 250 12.65 24.19 -26.46
N ARG A 251 13.00 23.03 -25.92
CA ARG A 251 14.35 22.73 -25.43
C ARG A 251 15.23 22.11 -26.51
N PHE A 252 14.64 21.28 -27.37
CA PHE A 252 15.32 20.58 -28.45
C PHE A 252 14.63 20.86 -29.81
N PRO A 253 14.82 22.04 -30.39
CA PRO A 253 14.10 22.45 -31.61
C PRO A 253 14.38 21.57 -32.83
N ASP A 254 15.58 20.98 -32.88
CA ASP A 254 16.04 20.19 -34.02
C ASP A 254 15.54 18.74 -34.01
N ILE A 255 14.90 18.32 -32.91
CA ILE A 255 14.46 16.93 -32.72
C ILE A 255 12.98 16.81 -33.05
N SER A 256 12.65 15.96 -34.02
CA SER A 256 11.27 15.70 -34.38
C SER A 256 10.65 14.57 -33.56
N VAL A 257 9.43 14.80 -33.06
CA VAL A 257 8.62 13.80 -32.38
C VAL A 257 7.39 13.49 -33.21
N LYS A 258 7.22 12.22 -33.60
CA LYS A 258 6.03 11.75 -34.32
C LYS A 258 5.00 11.23 -33.33
N VAL A 259 3.92 11.98 -33.18
CA VAL A 259 2.82 11.62 -32.28
C VAL A 259 1.73 10.87 -33.04
N SER A 260 1.24 9.77 -32.49
CA SER A 260 0.13 8.98 -33.01
C SER A 260 -0.84 8.66 -31.91
N VAL A 261 -1.97 9.34 -31.87
CA VAL A 261 -3.07 9.19 -30.89
C VAL A 261 -4.30 8.66 -31.63
N PRO A 262 -5.17 7.87 -31.03
CA PRO A 262 -6.48 7.52 -31.60
C PRO A 262 -7.32 8.78 -31.89
N ASP A 263 -8.22 8.70 -32.90
CA ASP A 263 -9.11 9.83 -33.26
C ASP A 263 -10.22 10.11 -32.25
N ALA A 264 -10.24 9.39 -31.12
CA ALA A 264 -11.23 9.51 -30.06
C ALA A 264 -10.78 10.51 -28.99
N PHE A 265 -11.70 11.28 -28.42
CA PHE A 265 -11.43 12.16 -27.29
C PHE A 265 -11.28 11.34 -25.99
N ILE A 266 -10.08 11.31 -25.45
CA ILE A 266 -9.71 10.43 -24.32
C ILE A 266 -9.51 11.27 -23.07
N MET A 267 -10.30 10.98 -22.04
CA MET A 267 -10.14 11.51 -20.68
C MET A 267 -9.56 10.45 -19.77
N VAL A 268 -8.59 10.83 -18.93
CA VAL A 268 -7.92 9.92 -18.00
C VAL A 268 -7.84 10.57 -16.62
N PRO A 269 -8.21 9.86 -15.53
CA PRO A 269 -8.02 10.39 -14.18
C PRO A 269 -6.53 10.37 -13.81
N MET A 270 -5.87 11.55 -13.94
CA MET A 270 -4.44 11.70 -13.70
C MET A 270 -4.09 13.07 -13.12
N ASP A 271 -2.88 13.20 -12.60
CA ASP A 271 -2.22 14.48 -12.36
C ASP A 271 -1.46 14.85 -13.64
N ALA A 272 -1.98 15.85 -14.37
CA ALA A 272 -1.44 16.26 -15.66
C ALA A 272 0.05 16.61 -15.59
N MET A 273 0.47 17.36 -14.55
CA MET A 273 1.88 17.78 -14.40
C MET A 273 2.83 16.58 -14.20
N LEU A 274 2.41 15.59 -13.42
CA LEU A 274 3.22 14.40 -13.17
C LEU A 274 3.32 13.51 -14.43
N ILE A 275 2.23 13.36 -15.18
CA ILE A 275 2.25 12.58 -16.43
C ILE A 275 3.04 13.31 -17.51
N GLU A 276 2.90 14.63 -17.66
CA GLU A 276 3.74 15.46 -18.50
C GLU A 276 5.23 15.25 -18.21
N GLN A 277 5.60 15.20 -16.92
CA GLN A 277 6.97 14.94 -16.48
C GLN A 277 7.45 13.53 -16.90
N VAL A 278 6.61 12.50 -16.78
CA VAL A 278 6.95 11.15 -17.27
C VAL A 278 7.24 11.17 -18.77
N ILE A 279 6.37 11.81 -19.55
CA ILE A 279 6.53 11.90 -21.01
C ILE A 279 7.84 12.64 -21.36
N ASN A 280 8.10 13.80 -20.73
CA ASN A 280 9.32 14.56 -20.96
C ASN A 280 10.58 13.76 -20.58
N ASN A 281 10.60 13.10 -19.43
CA ASN A 281 11.73 12.26 -19.03
C ASN A 281 12.01 11.13 -20.01
N LEU A 282 10.97 10.52 -20.58
CA LEU A 282 11.12 9.45 -21.58
C LEU A 282 11.55 9.99 -22.95
N LEU A 283 11.07 11.16 -23.37
CA LEU A 283 11.50 11.83 -24.59
C LEU A 283 12.97 12.28 -24.49
N GLU A 284 13.37 12.88 -23.38
CA GLU A 284 14.78 13.25 -23.13
C GLU A 284 15.69 12.02 -23.12
N ASN A 285 15.25 10.93 -22.47
CA ASN A 285 15.98 9.67 -22.47
C ASN A 285 16.15 9.10 -23.89
N ALA A 286 15.08 9.13 -24.70
CA ALA A 286 15.12 8.74 -26.09
C ALA A 286 16.11 9.61 -26.91
N HIS A 287 16.13 10.93 -26.69
CA HIS A 287 17.05 11.84 -27.37
C HIS A 287 18.52 11.57 -27.01
N PHE A 288 18.84 11.52 -25.72
CA PHE A 288 20.25 11.40 -25.27
C PHE A 288 20.85 10.02 -25.53
N HIS A 289 20.05 8.96 -25.57
CA HIS A 289 20.55 7.59 -25.71
C HIS A 289 20.42 7.01 -27.12
N SER A 290 19.56 7.58 -27.99
CA SER A 290 19.43 7.05 -29.35
C SER A 290 20.65 7.35 -30.23
N GLY A 291 21.17 8.58 -30.20
CA GLY A 291 22.20 9.04 -31.12
C GLY A 291 21.77 8.94 -32.61
N SER A 292 20.48 8.90 -32.90
CA SER A 292 19.89 8.72 -34.23
C SER A 292 19.21 10.01 -34.66
N GLU A 293 19.27 10.30 -35.98
CA GLU A 293 18.56 11.42 -36.57
C GLU A 293 17.09 11.11 -36.90
N LYS A 294 16.65 9.84 -36.69
CA LYS A 294 15.25 9.45 -36.92
C LYS A 294 14.36 10.08 -35.83
N PRO A 295 13.10 10.44 -36.20
CA PRO A 295 12.16 11.00 -35.23
C PRO A 295 11.84 10.03 -34.10
N ILE A 296 11.68 10.56 -32.89
CA ILE A 296 11.16 9.79 -31.76
C ILE A 296 9.68 9.54 -32.00
N GLU A 297 9.20 8.32 -31.79
CA GLU A 297 7.78 8.00 -31.96
C GLU A 297 7.09 7.92 -30.59
N LEU A 298 6.01 8.71 -30.42
CA LEU A 298 5.08 8.60 -29.31
C LEU A 298 3.77 8.04 -29.82
N LYS A 299 3.37 6.87 -29.35
CA LYS A 299 2.16 6.17 -29.78
C LYS A 299 1.26 5.85 -28.62
N VAL A 300 -0.02 6.18 -28.76
CA VAL A 300 -1.09 5.83 -27.81
C VAL A 300 -1.93 4.71 -28.39
N ARG A 301 -2.28 3.73 -27.53
CA ARG A 301 -3.24 2.67 -27.82
C ARG A 301 -4.18 2.49 -26.64
N THR A 302 -5.45 2.27 -26.94
CA THR A 302 -6.49 1.95 -25.94
C THR A 302 -6.79 0.46 -25.99
N GLU A 303 -6.85 -0.15 -24.83
CA GLU A 303 -7.36 -1.51 -24.60
C GLU A 303 -8.45 -1.45 -23.52
N LYS A 304 -9.28 -2.49 -23.40
CA LYS A 304 -10.52 -2.48 -22.60
C LYS A 304 -10.44 -1.83 -21.21
N GLU A 305 -9.33 -1.99 -20.50
CA GLU A 305 -9.18 -1.50 -19.10
C GLU A 305 -7.99 -0.57 -18.92
N SER A 306 -7.14 -0.42 -19.93
CA SER A 306 -5.90 0.34 -19.79
C SER A 306 -5.55 1.09 -21.07
N LEU A 307 -5.01 2.27 -20.89
CA LEU A 307 -4.41 3.09 -21.93
C LEU A 307 -2.91 2.81 -21.93
N TYR A 308 -2.33 2.60 -23.12
CA TYR A 308 -0.90 2.34 -23.32
C TYR A 308 -0.26 3.52 -24.05
N ILE A 309 0.75 4.10 -23.45
CA ILE A 309 1.56 5.15 -24.06
C ILE A 309 2.96 4.59 -24.26
N THR A 310 3.41 4.57 -25.50
CA THR A 310 4.68 3.99 -25.93
C THR A 310 5.56 5.05 -26.56
N ILE A 311 6.79 5.19 -26.08
CA ILE A 311 7.83 6.05 -26.64
C ILE A 311 8.94 5.16 -27.18
N LYS A 312 9.28 5.35 -28.47
CA LYS A 312 10.32 4.57 -29.18
C LYS A 312 11.41 5.49 -29.66
N ASP A 313 12.64 5.04 -29.44
CA ASP A 313 13.82 5.59 -30.10
C ASP A 313 14.38 4.64 -31.17
N TYR A 314 15.31 5.14 -31.95
CA TYR A 314 15.99 4.39 -33.01
C TYR A 314 17.50 4.39 -32.82
N GLY A 315 17.91 4.03 -31.58
CA GLY A 315 19.30 4.03 -31.16
C GLY A 315 19.91 2.64 -30.97
N LYS A 316 20.91 2.59 -30.09
CA LYS A 316 21.65 1.34 -29.77
C LYS A 316 20.83 0.33 -28.98
N GLY A 317 19.65 0.73 -28.48
CA GLY A 317 18.89 -0.06 -27.52
C GLY A 317 19.52 -0.07 -26.12
N ILE A 318 18.93 -0.87 -25.25
CA ILE A 318 19.32 -1.04 -23.84
C ILE A 318 20.07 -2.37 -23.67
N ASP A 319 21.19 -2.37 -22.93
CA ASP A 319 21.87 -3.64 -22.58
C ASP A 319 20.87 -4.59 -21.89
N PRO A 320 20.69 -5.82 -22.40
CA PRO A 320 19.78 -6.80 -21.80
C PRO A 320 20.02 -7.07 -20.31
N LYS A 321 21.26 -6.91 -19.83
CA LYS A 321 21.62 -7.07 -18.41
C LYS A 321 21.07 -5.95 -17.54
N ARG A 322 20.84 -4.76 -18.11
CA ARG A 322 20.32 -3.58 -17.39
C ARG A 322 18.78 -3.50 -17.41
N LEU A 323 18.11 -4.14 -18.35
CA LEU A 323 16.64 -4.11 -18.45
C LEU A 323 15.91 -4.44 -17.14
N PRO A 324 16.29 -5.49 -16.37
CA PRO A 324 15.57 -5.85 -15.13
C PRO A 324 15.68 -4.81 -14.02
N THR A 325 16.78 -4.05 -13.97
CA THR A 325 17.08 -3.08 -12.90
C THR A 325 17.01 -1.62 -13.35
N LEU A 326 16.54 -1.38 -14.58
CA LEU A 326 16.57 -0.07 -15.23
C LEU A 326 15.80 1.00 -14.44
N PHE A 327 14.72 0.60 -13.79
CA PHE A 327 13.84 1.48 -13.02
C PHE A 327 14.14 1.50 -11.51
N ASP A 328 15.16 0.77 -11.03
CA ASP A 328 15.41 0.62 -9.59
C ASP A 328 16.38 1.68 -9.01
N GLY A 329 16.81 2.63 -9.87
CA GLY A 329 17.61 3.81 -9.43
C GLY A 329 19.05 3.51 -8.97
N GLY A 330 19.56 2.30 -9.20
CA GLY A 330 20.84 1.83 -8.65
C GLY A 330 21.96 1.50 -9.66
N GLY A 331 21.82 1.87 -10.91
CA GLY A 331 22.70 1.39 -11.99
C GLY A 331 23.77 2.37 -12.45
N VAL A 332 24.57 2.95 -11.56
CA VAL A 332 25.77 3.69 -11.98
C VAL A 332 26.99 2.79 -11.88
N ASN A 333 27.30 2.08 -12.95
CA ASN A 333 28.66 1.62 -13.21
C ASN A 333 29.46 2.78 -13.85
N THR A 334 30.24 3.46 -13.03
CA THR A 334 31.08 4.63 -13.34
C THR A 334 32.34 4.30 -14.14
N ASN A 335 32.37 3.30 -15.00
CA ASN A 335 33.63 2.87 -15.61
C ASN A 335 33.73 2.90 -17.14
N GLU A 336 32.81 3.55 -17.87
CA GLU A 336 33.07 3.76 -19.30
C GLU A 336 32.59 5.13 -19.78
N SER A 337 33.58 5.94 -20.16
CA SER A 337 33.52 7.16 -20.99
C SER A 337 33.12 8.47 -20.31
N GLY A 338 34.03 9.40 -20.28
CA GLY A 338 34.07 10.78 -19.81
C GLY A 338 32.96 11.78 -20.23
N ASP A 339 31.74 11.34 -20.47
CA ASP A 339 30.57 12.19 -20.66
C ASP A 339 29.74 12.21 -19.36
N SER A 340 30.03 13.13 -18.49
CA SER A 340 29.40 13.34 -17.17
C SER A 340 27.91 13.73 -17.25
N HIS A 341 27.34 13.89 -18.42
CA HIS A 341 25.98 14.41 -18.64
C HIS A 341 24.95 13.35 -19.05
N LYS A 342 25.37 12.08 -19.22
CA LYS A 342 24.47 10.99 -19.66
C LYS A 342 23.77 10.29 -18.52
N GLY A 343 22.57 10.77 -18.25
CA GLY A 343 21.44 10.01 -17.69
C GLY A 343 21.66 9.20 -16.41
N MET A 344 21.35 9.76 -15.28
CA MET A 344 21.55 9.29 -13.91
C MET A 344 20.64 8.14 -13.45
N GLY A 345 19.82 7.54 -14.28
CA GLY A 345 18.89 6.48 -13.81
C GLY A 345 17.78 6.96 -12.84
N ILE A 346 17.87 8.18 -12.30
CA ILE A 346 16.87 8.75 -11.38
C ILE A 346 15.59 9.10 -12.14
N GLY A 347 15.68 9.64 -13.35
CA GLY A 347 14.50 9.98 -14.17
C GLY A 347 13.58 8.79 -14.40
N LEU A 348 14.13 7.62 -14.69
CA LEU A 348 13.34 6.40 -14.90
C LEU A 348 12.73 5.85 -13.60
N SER A 349 13.42 5.93 -12.47
CA SER A 349 12.86 5.54 -11.17
C SER A 349 11.74 6.47 -10.72
N ILE A 350 11.83 7.75 -11.06
CA ILE A 350 10.76 8.74 -10.87
C ILE A 350 9.55 8.40 -11.75
N CYS A 351 9.77 8.08 -13.03
CA CYS A 351 8.70 7.62 -13.92
C CYS A 351 7.96 6.42 -13.33
N LYS A 352 8.70 5.41 -12.83
CA LYS A 352 8.10 4.24 -12.16
C LYS A 352 7.27 4.64 -10.94
N THR A 353 7.78 5.54 -10.11
CA THR A 353 7.07 6.02 -8.92
C THR A 353 5.79 6.76 -9.28
N ILE A 354 5.83 7.66 -10.25
CA ILE A 354 4.67 8.42 -10.73
C ILE A 354 3.61 7.48 -11.31
N ILE A 355 4.01 6.58 -12.21
CA ILE A 355 3.07 5.66 -12.87
C ILE A 355 2.44 4.69 -11.88
N ASN A 356 3.21 4.14 -10.93
CA ASN A 356 2.68 3.29 -9.86
C ASN A 356 1.68 4.05 -8.97
N ALA A 357 1.93 5.32 -8.65
CA ALA A 357 1.02 6.16 -7.89
C ALA A 357 -0.30 6.43 -8.65
N HIS A 358 -0.27 6.39 -9.99
CA HIS A 358 -1.45 6.44 -10.84
C HIS A 358 -2.17 5.09 -10.98
N GLY A 359 -1.60 3.99 -10.44
CA GLY A 359 -2.15 2.63 -10.57
C GLY A 359 -1.79 1.96 -11.89
N GLY A 360 -0.85 2.54 -12.64
CA GLY A 360 -0.33 2.00 -13.89
C GLY A 360 0.92 1.17 -13.73
N THR A 361 1.49 0.74 -14.84
CA THR A 361 2.77 0.02 -14.93
C THR A 361 3.67 0.66 -15.97
N ILE A 362 4.99 0.57 -15.80
CA ILE A 362 5.98 1.02 -16.78
C ILE A 362 6.97 -0.09 -17.10
N GLN A 363 7.30 -0.26 -18.35
CA GLN A 363 8.20 -1.29 -18.84
C GLN A 363 9.11 -0.73 -19.93
N ALA A 364 10.30 -1.32 -20.06
CA ALA A 364 11.23 -1.05 -21.14
C ALA A 364 11.55 -2.35 -21.90
N ALA A 365 11.71 -2.25 -23.21
CA ALA A 365 12.09 -3.35 -24.07
C ALA A 365 12.95 -2.84 -25.23
N ASN A 366 13.71 -3.73 -25.86
CA ASN A 366 14.37 -3.43 -27.12
C ASN A 366 13.46 -3.85 -28.28
N HIS A 367 13.50 -3.09 -29.36
CA HIS A 367 12.97 -3.48 -30.66
C HIS A 367 14.10 -3.59 -31.70
N ALA A 368 13.78 -3.92 -32.94
CA ALA A 368 14.79 -4.22 -33.97
C ALA A 368 15.85 -3.10 -34.17
N ASP A 369 15.43 -1.84 -34.00
CA ASP A 369 16.25 -0.65 -34.33
C ASP A 369 16.46 0.29 -33.11
N GLY A 370 16.20 -0.12 -31.87
CA GLY A 370 16.34 0.76 -30.71
C GLY A 370 15.65 0.30 -29.46
N ALA A 371 15.35 1.23 -28.54
CA ALA A 371 14.63 0.98 -27.30
C ALA A 371 13.18 1.48 -27.35
N MET A 372 12.36 0.91 -26.50
CA MET A 372 10.95 1.22 -26.37
C MET A 372 10.57 1.24 -24.89
N PHE A 373 9.95 2.32 -24.47
CA PHE A 373 9.37 2.49 -23.15
C PHE A 373 7.85 2.52 -23.27
N THR A 374 7.16 1.71 -22.49
CA THR A 374 5.70 1.67 -22.49
C THR A 374 5.19 1.81 -21.07
N PHE A 375 4.26 2.72 -20.84
CA PHE A 375 3.55 2.81 -19.57
C PHE A 375 2.04 2.76 -19.78
N THR A 376 1.33 2.37 -18.72
CA THR A 376 -0.12 2.22 -18.72
C THR A 376 -0.77 3.17 -17.74
N LEU A 377 -1.99 3.63 -18.07
CA LEU A 377 -2.87 4.34 -17.16
C LEU A 377 -4.23 3.62 -17.14
N PRO A 378 -4.80 3.35 -15.95
CA PRO A 378 -6.12 2.74 -15.81
C PRO A 378 -7.24 3.78 -15.94
N ASP A 379 -8.49 3.28 -15.95
CA ASP A 379 -9.73 4.06 -15.76
C ASP A 379 -9.96 5.15 -16.82
N TRP A 380 -9.43 4.98 -18.05
CA TRP A 380 -9.66 5.92 -19.16
C TRP A 380 -11.10 5.88 -19.66
N LYS A 381 -11.58 7.00 -20.21
CA LYS A 381 -12.94 7.18 -20.75
C LYS A 381 -12.84 7.77 -22.15
N GLU A 382 -13.69 7.27 -23.03
CA GLU A 382 -13.88 7.80 -24.39
C GLU A 382 -15.15 8.68 -24.40
N TYR A 383 -15.04 9.87 -24.99
CA TYR A 383 -16.15 10.82 -25.13
C TYR A 383 -16.40 11.20 -26.58
#